data_bb67137a867bb27062d93fa2f69493ca
#
_entry.id   bb67137a867bb27062d93fa2f69493ca
#
_cell.length_a   1.000
_cell.length_b   1.000
_cell.length_c   1.000
_cell.angle_alpha   90.00
_cell.angle_beta   90.00
_cell.angle_gamma   90.00
#
_symmetry.space_group_name_H-M   'P 1'
#
loop_
_entity.id
_entity.type
_entity.pdbx_description
1 polymer ?
#
loop_
_entity_poly.entity_id
_entity_poly.type
_entity_poly.pdbx_seq_one_letter_code
_entity_poly.pdbx_strand_id
1 'polypeptide(L)'
;NIKSFKIKKLIIFKRENFNPKPPKNLSFLLQKLWKHHFSKRKLSEKKIFNVDNKILKKIKNKTFISSSKELNSNRIEKLFSKNKYDLCIISGIPIIKERLLNKLPKFVVNLHLGLIPHYKGSITGFWPMYDLKPTMLGTTFHFIGKKVDTGEIIHQNVPRLSKNDGIHDVASKAVLSAVKDIELLISEVKKRIKFNYNIKKNKSLEIEGKTYRSKDWKPTMLKKIYIIYNDKISKLYFEGKIKS
;
A
#
# COMPACT_ATOMS: atom_id res chain seq x y z
N ASN A 1 9.16 -17.22 -12.93
CA ASN A 1 9.61 -18.26 -12.00
C ASN A 1 10.44 -17.61 -10.90
N ILE A 2 9.81 -17.22 -9.79
CA ILE A 2 10.54 -16.79 -8.60
C ILE A 2 11.05 -18.06 -7.92
N LYS A 3 12.32 -18.40 -8.16
CA LYS A 3 12.95 -19.63 -7.63
C LYS A 3 13.13 -19.63 -6.10
N SER A 4 12.99 -18.46 -5.45
CA SER A 4 13.38 -18.28 -4.05
C SER A 4 12.30 -18.60 -3.02
N PHE A 5 11.02 -18.72 -3.40
CA PHE A 5 9.92 -18.99 -2.48
C PHE A 5 8.69 -19.63 -3.13
N LYS A 6 7.82 -20.22 -2.31
CA LYS A 6 6.56 -20.85 -2.74
C LYS A 6 5.36 -20.14 -2.13
N ILE A 7 4.50 -19.58 -2.97
CA ILE A 7 3.21 -19.04 -2.52
C ILE A 7 2.33 -20.22 -2.13
N LYS A 8 1.98 -20.30 -0.84
CA LYS A 8 1.08 -21.34 -0.30
C LYS A 8 -0.38 -20.90 -0.34
N LYS A 9 -0.65 -19.63 -0.04
CA LYS A 9 -2.01 -19.05 0.01
C LYS A 9 -1.96 -17.59 -0.41
N LEU A 10 -2.97 -17.16 -1.16
CA LEU A 10 -3.28 -15.77 -1.46
C LEU A 10 -4.68 -15.46 -0.90
N ILE A 11 -4.81 -14.46 -0.06
CA ILE A 11 -6.10 -14.01 0.47
C ILE A 11 -6.36 -12.62 -0.08
N ILE A 12 -7.46 -12.49 -0.84
CA ILE A 12 -7.88 -11.22 -1.44
C ILE A 12 -9.13 -10.74 -0.72
N PHE A 13 -9.03 -9.59 -0.07
CA PHE A 13 -10.17 -8.92 0.53
C PHE A 13 -10.76 -7.90 -0.44
N LYS A 14 -12.01 -8.11 -0.84
CA LYS A 14 -12.77 -7.13 -1.61
C LYS A 14 -13.05 -5.92 -0.72
N ARG A 15 -12.27 -4.87 -0.87
CA ARG A 15 -12.32 -3.69 -0.01
C ARG A 15 -12.96 -2.49 -0.69
N GLU A 16 -12.60 -2.24 -1.91
CA GLU A 16 -12.93 -0.98 -2.59
C GLU A 16 -13.74 -1.19 -3.86
N ASN A 17 -14.63 -0.24 -4.11
CA ASN A 17 -15.14 -0.02 -5.44
C ASN A 17 -14.16 0.90 -6.17
N PHE A 18 -13.66 0.49 -7.34
CA PHE A 18 -12.73 1.30 -8.15
C PHE A 18 -13.32 2.63 -8.60
N ASN A 19 -14.65 2.73 -8.65
CA ASN A 19 -15.37 3.97 -8.94
C ASN A 19 -16.40 4.23 -7.84
N PRO A 20 -15.98 4.64 -6.64
CA PRO A 20 -16.90 4.94 -5.56
C PRO A 20 -17.79 6.12 -5.96
N LYS A 21 -19.08 6.00 -5.66
CA LYS A 21 -20.02 7.12 -5.85
C LYS A 21 -19.59 8.30 -5.00
N PRO A 22 -19.70 9.53 -5.51
CA PRO A 22 -19.40 10.71 -4.72
C PRO A 22 -20.38 10.79 -3.52
N PRO A 23 -19.95 11.31 -2.36
CA PRO A 23 -20.85 11.62 -1.26
C PRO A 23 -22.01 12.51 -1.70
N LYS A 24 -23.20 12.25 -1.16
CA LYS A 24 -24.45 12.93 -1.61
C LYS A 24 -24.42 14.45 -1.50
N ASN A 25 -23.74 14.99 -0.49
CA ASN A 25 -23.74 16.44 -0.14
C ASN A 25 -22.58 17.22 -0.77
N LEU A 26 -21.98 16.72 -1.85
CA LEU A 26 -20.93 17.47 -2.54
C LEU A 26 -21.52 18.41 -3.58
N SER A 27 -20.91 19.61 -3.72
CA SER A 27 -21.20 20.50 -4.84
C SER A 27 -20.92 19.82 -6.19
N PHE A 28 -21.56 20.29 -7.25
CA PHE A 28 -21.40 19.76 -8.61
C PHE A 28 -19.92 19.68 -9.04
N LEU A 29 -19.14 20.72 -8.75
CA LEU A 29 -17.70 20.73 -9.03
C LEU A 29 -16.98 19.60 -8.30
N LEU A 30 -17.22 19.41 -7.01
CA LEU A 30 -16.57 18.36 -6.23
C LEU A 30 -17.00 16.98 -6.67
N GLN A 31 -18.23 16.78 -7.12
CA GLN A 31 -18.67 15.52 -7.71
C GLN A 31 -17.92 15.21 -9.02
N LYS A 32 -17.71 16.22 -9.88
CA LYS A 32 -16.88 16.08 -11.09
C LYS A 32 -15.43 15.71 -10.75
N LEU A 33 -14.82 16.42 -9.80
CA LEU A 33 -13.44 16.14 -9.36
C LEU A 33 -13.32 14.75 -8.75
N TRP A 34 -14.31 14.31 -7.97
CA TRP A 34 -14.36 12.96 -7.41
C TRP A 34 -14.36 11.89 -8.50
N LYS A 35 -15.30 11.99 -9.45
CA LYS A 35 -15.38 11.04 -10.58
C LYS A 35 -14.08 11.04 -11.40
N HIS A 36 -13.52 12.23 -11.66
CA HIS A 36 -12.25 12.38 -12.38
C HIS A 36 -11.10 11.68 -11.65
N HIS A 37 -10.95 11.93 -10.34
CA HIS A 37 -9.91 11.31 -9.50
C HIS A 37 -9.92 9.78 -9.58
N PHE A 38 -11.07 9.16 -9.33
CA PHE A 38 -11.17 7.70 -9.34
C PHE A 38 -11.10 7.10 -10.76
N SER A 39 -11.55 7.82 -11.78
CA SER A 39 -11.34 7.43 -13.18
C SER A 39 -9.85 7.44 -13.55
N LYS A 40 -9.13 8.49 -13.20
CA LYS A 40 -7.66 8.59 -13.40
C LYS A 40 -6.93 7.46 -12.68
N ARG A 41 -7.31 7.16 -11.43
CA ARG A 41 -6.77 6.02 -10.67
C ARG A 41 -6.94 4.72 -11.45
N LYS A 42 -8.16 4.42 -11.89
CA LYS A 42 -8.47 3.20 -12.64
C LYS A 42 -7.65 3.08 -13.91
N LEU A 43 -7.51 4.19 -14.67
CA LEU A 43 -6.74 4.21 -15.91
C LEU A 43 -5.25 3.97 -15.66
N SER A 44 -4.68 4.64 -14.65
CA SER A 44 -3.27 4.47 -14.29
C SER A 44 -2.97 3.04 -13.80
N GLU A 45 -3.80 2.50 -12.90
CA GLU A 45 -3.65 1.12 -12.42
C GLU A 45 -3.76 0.10 -13.57
N LYS A 46 -4.72 0.26 -14.48
CA LYS A 46 -4.86 -0.60 -15.67
C LYS A 46 -3.63 -0.54 -16.57
N LYS A 47 -3.08 0.67 -16.78
CA LYS A 47 -1.90 0.89 -17.62
C LYS A 47 -0.64 0.25 -17.03
N ILE A 48 -0.46 0.39 -15.70
CA ILE A 48 0.79 0.03 -15.03
C ILE A 48 0.81 -1.43 -14.58
N PHE A 49 -0.31 -1.95 -14.09
CA PHE A 49 -0.33 -3.30 -13.51
C PHE A 49 -0.64 -4.42 -14.51
N ASN A 50 -0.87 -4.18 -15.73
CA ASN A 50 -1.13 -5.16 -16.82
C ASN A 50 -1.03 -6.65 -16.39
N VAL A 51 -2.01 -7.12 -15.60
CA VAL A 51 -1.95 -8.46 -14.99
C VAL A 51 -2.32 -9.52 -16.03
N ASP A 52 -1.40 -10.47 -16.27
CA ASP A 52 -1.64 -11.60 -17.16
C ASP A 52 -2.68 -12.57 -16.54
N ASN A 53 -3.77 -12.78 -17.25
CA ASN A 53 -4.82 -13.73 -16.87
C ASN A 53 -4.30 -15.19 -16.72
N LYS A 54 -3.22 -15.56 -17.41
CA LYS A 54 -2.58 -16.87 -17.25
C LYS A 54 -1.99 -17.05 -15.85
N ILE A 55 -1.42 -15.98 -15.27
CA ILE A 55 -0.90 -15.98 -13.89
C ILE A 55 -2.05 -16.18 -12.90
N LEU A 56 -3.15 -15.43 -13.08
CA LEU A 56 -4.33 -15.55 -12.22
C LEU A 56 -4.91 -16.99 -12.24
N LYS A 57 -4.96 -17.64 -13.40
CA LYS A 57 -5.38 -19.03 -13.53
C LYS A 57 -4.47 -19.99 -12.75
N LYS A 58 -3.14 -19.81 -12.83
CA LYS A 58 -2.16 -20.65 -12.11
C LYS A 58 -2.27 -20.59 -10.59
N ILE A 59 -2.69 -19.46 -10.03
CA ILE A 59 -2.81 -19.28 -8.58
C ILE A 59 -4.24 -19.46 -8.06
N LYS A 60 -5.22 -19.73 -8.94
CA LYS A 60 -6.65 -19.82 -8.57
C LYS A 60 -6.89 -20.79 -7.39
N ASN A 61 -6.30 -21.97 -7.42
CA ASN A 61 -6.45 -23.00 -6.37
C ASN A 61 -5.83 -22.60 -5.02
N LYS A 62 -4.96 -21.58 -5.00
CA LYS A 62 -4.34 -21.03 -3.79
C LYS A 62 -5.02 -19.76 -3.32
N THR A 63 -5.95 -19.24 -4.11
CA THR A 63 -6.60 -17.94 -3.86
C THR A 63 -7.89 -18.15 -3.07
N PHE A 64 -8.02 -17.37 -2.00
CA PHE A 64 -9.22 -17.26 -1.19
C PHE A 64 -9.73 -15.81 -1.26
N ILE A 65 -10.97 -15.62 -1.68
CA ILE A 65 -11.56 -14.28 -1.81
C ILE A 65 -12.60 -14.10 -0.70
N SER A 66 -12.51 -12.98 0.01
CA SER A 66 -13.40 -12.66 1.13
C SER A 66 -13.75 -11.17 1.15
N SER A 67 -14.69 -10.79 2.02
CA SER A 67 -14.96 -9.39 2.34
C SER A 67 -13.94 -8.84 3.33
N SER A 68 -13.60 -7.56 3.24
CA SER A 68 -12.74 -6.90 4.23
C SER A 68 -13.31 -6.92 5.64
N LYS A 69 -14.66 -7.04 5.78
CA LYS A 69 -15.35 -7.20 7.08
C LYS A 69 -15.03 -8.53 7.75
N GLU A 70 -14.65 -9.54 6.96
CA GLU A 70 -14.35 -10.89 7.47
C GLU A 70 -12.88 -11.06 7.88
N LEU A 71 -12.01 -10.05 7.70
CA LEU A 71 -10.58 -10.16 8.00
C LEU A 71 -10.32 -10.79 9.38
N ASN A 72 -11.03 -10.36 10.39
CA ASN A 72 -10.86 -10.83 11.77
C ASN A 72 -11.88 -11.91 12.18
N SER A 73 -12.40 -12.68 11.24
CA SER A 73 -13.35 -13.77 11.50
C SER A 73 -12.66 -15.09 11.79
N ASN A 74 -13.37 -16.00 12.47
CA ASN A 74 -12.93 -17.38 12.71
C ASN A 74 -12.59 -18.11 11.39
N ARG A 75 -13.27 -17.78 10.29
CA ARG A 75 -13.02 -18.36 8.98
C ARG A 75 -11.61 -18.05 8.47
N ILE A 76 -11.17 -16.81 8.64
CA ILE A 76 -9.81 -16.40 8.26
C ILE A 76 -8.78 -17.01 9.21
N GLU A 77 -9.03 -17.02 10.50
CA GLU A 77 -8.13 -17.62 11.51
C GLU A 77 -7.86 -19.11 11.21
N LYS A 78 -8.89 -19.87 10.84
CA LYS A 78 -8.74 -21.29 10.47
C LYS A 78 -7.78 -21.53 9.31
N LEU A 79 -7.60 -20.56 8.39
CA LEU A 79 -6.63 -20.67 7.28
C LEU A 79 -5.20 -20.67 7.79
N PHE A 80 -4.92 -20.02 8.92
CA PHE A 80 -3.58 -19.97 9.52
C PHE A 80 -3.35 -21.09 10.52
N SER A 81 -4.37 -21.56 11.22
CA SER A 81 -4.23 -22.61 12.24
C SER A 81 -3.88 -23.99 11.65
N LYS A 82 -4.27 -24.26 10.41
CA LYS A 82 -4.06 -25.57 9.73
C LYS A 82 -2.77 -25.64 8.93
N ASN A 83 -2.07 -24.54 8.74
CA ASN A 83 -0.91 -24.48 7.86
C ASN A 83 0.25 -23.75 8.53
N LYS A 84 1.45 -24.26 8.36
CA LYS A 84 2.68 -23.55 8.75
C LYS A 84 3.14 -22.67 7.61
N TYR A 85 3.30 -21.40 7.89
CA TYR A 85 3.84 -20.39 6.99
C TYR A 85 5.08 -19.75 7.62
N ASP A 86 6.11 -19.50 6.82
CA ASP A 86 7.33 -18.84 7.28
C ASP A 86 7.18 -17.32 7.29
N LEU A 87 6.40 -16.80 6.36
CA LEU A 87 6.20 -15.38 6.11
C LEU A 87 4.76 -15.10 5.68
N CYS A 88 4.20 -14.02 6.21
CA CYS A 88 2.96 -13.41 5.73
C CYS A 88 3.25 -11.98 5.24
N ILE A 89 2.93 -11.69 3.98
CA ILE A 89 3.01 -10.33 3.43
C ILE A 89 1.58 -9.80 3.33
N ILE A 90 1.35 -8.62 3.89
CA ILE A 90 0.06 -7.94 3.86
C ILE A 90 0.18 -6.59 3.18
N SER A 91 -0.89 -6.13 2.53
CA SER A 91 -0.95 -4.79 1.95
C SER A 91 -2.39 -4.31 1.86
N GLY A 92 -2.61 -3.04 2.21
CA GLY A 92 -3.90 -2.36 2.03
C GLY A 92 -5.09 -3.00 2.75
N ILE A 93 -4.89 -3.77 3.81
CA ILE A 93 -5.94 -4.40 4.59
C ILE A 93 -6.33 -3.57 5.82
N PRO A 94 -7.53 -3.76 6.40
CA PRO A 94 -7.89 -3.18 7.69
C PRO A 94 -6.97 -3.67 8.82
N ILE A 95 -7.15 -3.09 10.02
CA ILE A 95 -6.38 -3.46 11.22
C ILE A 95 -6.64 -4.92 11.58
N ILE A 96 -5.56 -5.69 11.71
CA ILE A 96 -5.59 -7.06 12.22
C ILE A 96 -5.74 -7.00 13.74
N LYS A 97 -6.78 -7.65 14.27
CA LYS A 97 -6.99 -7.78 15.71
C LYS A 97 -6.03 -8.82 16.30
N GLU A 98 -5.75 -8.67 17.59
CA GLU A 98 -4.79 -9.50 18.35
C GLU A 98 -5.05 -11.00 18.17
N ARG A 99 -6.32 -11.43 18.21
CA ARG A 99 -6.71 -12.83 18.04
C ARG A 99 -6.22 -13.45 16.73
N LEU A 100 -6.36 -12.72 15.61
CA LEU A 100 -5.83 -13.16 14.31
C LEU A 100 -4.31 -13.00 14.27
N LEU A 101 -3.76 -11.91 14.80
CA LEU A 101 -2.33 -11.64 14.81
C LEU A 101 -1.55 -12.78 15.47
N ASN A 102 -2.09 -13.36 16.57
CA ASN A 102 -1.49 -14.50 17.30
C ASN A 102 -1.53 -15.82 16.51
N LYS A 103 -2.30 -15.90 15.41
CA LYS A 103 -2.33 -17.07 14.50
C LYS A 103 -1.44 -16.90 13.27
N LEU A 104 -1.00 -15.68 12.98
CA LEU A 104 -0.09 -15.42 11.88
C LEU A 104 1.32 -15.95 12.18
N PRO A 105 2.16 -16.17 11.15
CA PRO A 105 3.55 -16.57 11.36
C PRO A 105 4.33 -15.48 12.13
N LYS A 106 5.49 -15.87 12.68
CA LYS A 106 6.39 -14.95 13.38
C LYS A 106 6.75 -13.73 12.53
N PHE A 107 6.98 -13.94 11.23
CA PHE A 107 7.36 -12.88 10.30
C PHE A 107 6.13 -12.41 9.52
N VAL A 108 5.60 -11.26 9.91
CA VAL A 108 4.51 -10.58 9.19
C VAL A 108 5.04 -9.23 8.71
N VAL A 109 5.05 -9.05 7.40
CA VAL A 109 5.54 -7.84 6.74
C VAL A 109 4.37 -7.09 6.11
N ASN A 110 4.26 -5.80 6.40
CA ASN A 110 3.33 -4.91 5.73
C ASN A 110 4.04 -4.17 4.59
N LEU A 111 3.46 -4.24 3.38
CA LEU A 111 3.79 -3.32 2.30
C LEU A 111 2.89 -2.10 2.44
N HIS A 112 3.46 -1.04 2.96
CA HIS A 112 2.81 0.25 3.14
C HIS A 112 3.10 1.17 1.95
N LEU A 113 2.06 1.79 1.38
CA LEU A 113 2.21 2.82 0.34
C LEU A 113 2.44 4.17 1.01
N GLY A 114 3.67 4.43 1.39
CA GLY A 114 4.14 5.62 2.07
C GLY A 114 5.56 5.40 2.58
N LEU A 115 6.36 6.46 2.63
CA LEU A 115 7.68 6.43 3.24
C LEU A 115 7.55 6.67 4.74
N ILE A 116 7.76 5.63 5.55
CA ILE A 116 7.84 5.73 7.00
C ILE A 116 9.19 6.38 7.36
N PRO A 117 9.22 7.34 8.28
CA PRO A 117 8.17 7.78 9.21
C PRO A 117 7.27 8.90 8.70
N HIS A 118 7.56 9.50 7.57
CA HIS A 118 6.97 10.74 7.10
C HIS A 118 5.48 10.61 6.77
N TYR A 119 5.09 9.50 6.13
CA TYR A 119 3.73 9.26 5.65
C TYR A 119 3.20 7.93 6.19
N LYS A 120 2.67 7.94 7.43
CA LYS A 120 2.04 6.78 8.08
C LYS A 120 0.52 6.83 7.96
N GLY A 121 -0.16 5.68 8.05
CA GLY A 121 -1.61 5.59 8.16
C GLY A 121 -2.32 5.40 6.83
N SER A 122 -3.31 6.24 6.55
CA SER A 122 -4.24 6.02 5.44
C SER A 122 -4.04 7.00 4.28
N ILE A 123 -4.35 6.52 3.05
CA ILE A 123 -4.37 7.32 1.81
C ILE A 123 -2.97 7.93 1.53
N THR A 124 -1.93 7.26 1.96
CA THR A 124 -0.55 7.76 1.90
C THR A 124 0.03 7.87 0.49
N GLY A 125 -0.61 7.27 -0.51
CA GLY A 125 -0.33 7.56 -1.92
C GLY A 125 -0.83 8.92 -2.41
N PHE A 126 -1.58 9.69 -1.59
CA PHE A 126 -2.10 11.01 -1.92
C PHE A 126 -1.27 12.14 -1.30
N TRP A 127 -0.89 11.98 -0.04
CA TRP A 127 -0.34 13.06 0.76
C TRP A 127 0.96 13.66 0.24
N PRO A 128 1.96 12.89 -0.23
CA PRO A 128 3.19 13.47 -0.78
C PRO A 128 2.92 14.41 -1.97
N MET A 129 1.99 14.03 -2.85
CA MET A 129 1.61 14.89 -3.97
C MET A 129 0.84 16.13 -3.50
N TYR A 130 -0.06 15.98 -2.51
CA TYR A 130 -0.77 17.09 -1.92
C TYR A 130 0.18 18.07 -1.21
N ASP A 131 1.24 17.57 -0.58
CA ASP A 131 2.28 18.36 0.09
C ASP A 131 3.34 18.91 -0.89
N LEU A 132 3.17 18.67 -2.21
CA LEU A 132 4.10 19.06 -3.28
C LEU A 132 5.49 18.43 -3.16
N LYS A 133 5.56 17.22 -2.62
CA LYS A 133 6.77 16.43 -2.43
C LYS A 133 6.72 15.13 -3.23
N PRO A 134 6.73 15.17 -4.58
CA PRO A 134 6.53 13.98 -5.40
C PRO A 134 7.61 12.91 -5.20
N THR A 135 8.84 13.28 -4.83
CA THR A 135 9.94 12.34 -4.54
C THR A 135 9.73 11.58 -3.22
N MET A 136 8.83 12.07 -2.35
CA MET A 136 8.48 11.40 -1.10
C MET A 136 7.33 10.38 -1.24
N LEU A 137 6.81 10.17 -2.46
CA LEU A 137 5.83 9.14 -2.73
C LEU A 137 6.56 7.82 -3.03
N GLY A 138 6.54 6.92 -2.08
CA GLY A 138 7.20 5.62 -2.16
C GLY A 138 6.47 4.56 -1.36
N THR A 139 7.14 3.46 -1.13
CA THR A 139 6.63 2.33 -0.34
C THR A 139 7.61 1.93 0.75
N THR A 140 7.10 1.34 1.80
CA THR A 140 7.89 0.78 2.90
C THR A 140 7.45 -0.65 3.18
N PHE A 141 8.39 -1.59 3.16
CA PHE A 141 8.25 -2.89 3.77
C PHE A 141 8.71 -2.81 5.22
N HIS A 142 7.84 -3.12 6.14
CA HIS A 142 8.15 -3.11 7.58
C HIS A 142 7.46 -4.29 8.30
N PHE A 143 8.02 -4.73 9.41
CA PHE A 143 7.34 -5.67 10.28
C PHE A 143 6.13 -5.00 10.94
N ILE A 144 5.13 -5.80 11.33
CA ILE A 144 4.01 -5.27 12.10
C ILE A 144 4.51 -4.87 13.50
N GLY A 145 4.23 -3.62 13.88
CA GLY A 145 4.46 -3.07 15.22
C GLY A 145 3.18 -3.03 16.05
N LYS A 146 3.29 -2.56 17.31
CA LYS A 146 2.13 -2.34 18.20
C LYS A 146 1.18 -1.24 17.73
N LYS A 147 1.72 -0.20 17.09
CA LYS A 147 0.97 0.91 16.51
C LYS A 147 0.99 0.81 14.98
N VAL A 148 0.06 1.53 14.33
CA VAL A 148 -0.02 1.56 12.86
C VAL A 148 1.28 2.10 12.27
N ASP A 149 1.86 1.36 11.34
CA ASP A 149 3.06 1.71 10.57
C ASP A 149 4.27 2.15 11.41
N THR A 150 4.51 1.44 12.54
CA THR A 150 5.63 1.74 13.47
C THR A 150 6.59 0.58 13.66
N GLY A 151 6.43 -0.51 12.91
CA GLY A 151 7.34 -1.65 12.99
C GLY A 151 8.69 -1.38 12.33
N GLU A 152 9.66 -2.26 12.61
CA GLU A 152 11.02 -2.20 12.05
C GLU A 152 10.95 -2.18 10.52
N ILE A 153 11.59 -1.18 9.90
CA ILE A 153 11.70 -1.03 8.46
C ILE A 153 12.68 -2.07 7.91
N ILE A 154 12.27 -2.77 6.86
CA ILE A 154 13.11 -3.76 6.16
C ILE A 154 13.68 -3.15 4.90
N HIS A 155 12.82 -2.50 4.11
CA HIS A 155 13.18 -1.92 2.82
C HIS A 155 12.24 -0.79 2.44
N GLN A 156 12.78 0.24 1.80
CA GLN A 156 12.01 1.35 1.24
C GLN A 156 12.32 1.51 -0.23
N ASN A 157 11.33 1.96 -0.97
CA ASN A 157 11.44 2.11 -2.41
C ASN A 157 10.74 3.39 -2.86
N VAL A 158 11.39 4.12 -3.76
CA VAL A 158 10.84 5.31 -4.42
C VAL A 158 10.83 5.05 -5.93
N PRO A 159 9.71 5.24 -6.63
CA PRO A 159 9.65 5.01 -8.06
C PRO A 159 10.43 6.07 -8.84
N ARG A 160 10.94 5.71 -10.00
CA ARG A 160 11.46 6.69 -10.94
C ARG A 160 10.31 7.57 -11.45
N LEU A 161 10.38 8.86 -11.12
CA LEU A 161 9.44 9.85 -11.60
C LEU A 161 9.65 10.17 -13.09
N SER A 162 8.58 10.55 -13.75
CA SER A 162 8.60 11.13 -15.09
C SER A 162 7.83 12.45 -15.09
N LYS A 163 8.23 13.39 -15.94
CA LYS A 163 7.66 14.74 -15.99
C LYS A 163 6.13 14.75 -16.16
N ASN A 164 5.59 13.76 -16.86
CA ASN A 164 4.15 13.67 -17.16
C ASN A 164 3.36 12.78 -16.19
N ASP A 165 3.98 12.31 -15.10
CA ASP A 165 3.28 11.49 -14.13
C ASP A 165 2.27 12.31 -13.32
N GLY A 166 1.01 11.90 -13.34
CA GLY A 166 0.00 12.35 -12.42
C GLY A 166 0.09 11.61 -11.07
N ILE A 167 -0.70 12.04 -10.10
CA ILE A 167 -0.72 11.46 -8.75
C ILE A 167 -0.88 9.94 -8.74
N HIS A 168 -1.75 9.41 -9.58
CA HIS A 168 -2.02 7.97 -9.63
C HIS A 168 -0.92 7.19 -10.38
N ASP A 169 -0.23 7.83 -11.33
CA ASP A 169 0.89 7.20 -12.03
C ASP A 169 2.05 6.99 -11.06
N VAL A 170 2.39 8.01 -10.27
CA VAL A 170 3.44 7.90 -9.25
C VAL A 170 3.10 6.83 -8.21
N ALA A 171 1.86 6.82 -7.69
CA ALA A 171 1.41 5.83 -6.71
C ALA A 171 1.45 4.40 -7.28
N SER A 172 0.99 4.19 -8.51
CA SER A 172 1.01 2.88 -9.15
C SER A 172 2.44 2.41 -9.46
N LYS A 173 3.31 3.32 -9.91
CA LYS A 173 4.73 3.03 -10.12
C LYS A 173 5.43 2.66 -8.81
N ALA A 174 5.09 3.30 -7.68
CA ALA A 174 5.65 2.95 -6.37
C ALA A 174 5.30 1.51 -5.97
N VAL A 175 4.04 1.10 -6.16
CA VAL A 175 3.63 -0.29 -5.91
C VAL A 175 4.34 -1.26 -6.85
N LEU A 176 4.44 -0.95 -8.15
CA LEU A 176 5.13 -1.80 -9.11
C LEU A 176 6.62 -1.96 -8.78
N SER A 177 7.26 -0.88 -8.34
CA SER A 177 8.66 -0.91 -7.91
C SER A 177 8.83 -1.80 -6.68
N ALA A 178 7.95 -1.70 -5.68
CA ALA A 178 7.96 -2.60 -4.53
C ALA A 178 7.78 -4.07 -4.91
N VAL A 179 6.93 -4.37 -5.90
CA VAL A 179 6.76 -5.75 -6.40
C VAL A 179 8.05 -6.27 -7.04
N LYS A 180 8.82 -5.43 -7.72
CA LYS A 180 10.13 -5.81 -8.28
C LYS A 180 11.15 -6.13 -7.18
N ASP A 181 11.05 -5.47 -6.04
CA ASP A 181 11.96 -5.67 -4.89
C ASP A 181 11.52 -6.83 -3.97
N ILE A 182 10.48 -7.57 -4.34
CA ILE A 182 9.94 -8.65 -3.49
C ILE A 182 10.97 -9.75 -3.21
N GLU A 183 11.87 -10.03 -4.15
CA GLU A 183 12.92 -11.03 -3.97
C GLU A 183 13.98 -10.55 -2.96
N LEU A 184 14.32 -9.27 -2.98
CA LEU A 184 15.21 -8.66 -1.98
C LEU A 184 14.57 -8.76 -0.59
N LEU A 185 13.30 -8.38 -0.46
CA LEU A 185 12.56 -8.54 0.79
C LEU A 185 12.62 -9.96 1.31
N ILE A 186 12.33 -10.95 0.47
CA ILE A 186 12.30 -12.35 0.88
C ILE A 186 13.69 -12.83 1.28
N SER A 187 14.75 -12.42 0.58
CA SER A 187 16.13 -12.70 0.96
C SER A 187 16.46 -12.17 2.35
N GLU A 188 16.09 -10.92 2.64
CA GLU A 188 16.32 -10.30 3.94
C GLU A 188 15.53 -11.01 5.07
N VAL A 189 14.28 -11.39 4.82
CA VAL A 189 13.50 -12.16 5.80
C VAL A 189 14.08 -13.54 6.02
N LYS A 190 14.54 -14.24 4.96
CA LYS A 190 15.21 -15.55 5.09
C LYS A 190 16.47 -15.50 5.96
N LYS A 191 17.30 -14.47 5.81
CA LYS A 191 18.46 -14.25 6.70
C LYS A 191 18.01 -14.15 8.15
N ARG A 192 16.98 -13.37 8.43
CA ARG A 192 16.43 -13.19 9.79
C ARG A 192 15.86 -14.50 10.36
N ILE A 193 15.20 -15.31 9.53
CA ILE A 193 14.73 -16.65 9.92
C ILE A 193 15.92 -17.53 10.29
N LYS A 194 16.95 -17.62 9.41
CA LYS A 194 18.14 -18.45 9.61
C LYS A 194 18.88 -18.10 10.92
N PHE A 195 19.01 -16.82 11.22
CA PHE A 195 19.70 -16.33 12.44
C PHE A 195 18.77 -16.20 13.65
N ASN A 196 17.56 -16.79 13.59
CA ASN A 196 16.55 -16.72 14.66
C ASN A 196 16.32 -15.30 15.20
N TYR A 197 16.34 -14.32 14.30
CA TYR A 197 16.24 -12.91 14.62
C TYR A 197 15.00 -12.61 15.47
N ASN A 198 15.20 -11.90 16.56
CA ASN A 198 14.12 -11.47 17.41
C ASN A 198 13.57 -10.13 16.88
N ILE A 199 12.42 -10.19 16.20
CA ILE A 199 11.74 -8.97 15.76
C ILE A 199 11.40 -8.17 17.00
N LYS A 200 11.93 -6.95 17.11
CA LYS A 200 11.63 -6.04 18.23
C LYS A 200 10.18 -5.58 18.13
N LYS A 201 9.23 -6.49 18.42
CA LYS A 201 7.78 -6.21 18.43
C LYS A 201 7.41 -5.03 19.35
N ASN A 202 8.32 -4.67 20.27
CA ASN A 202 8.09 -3.70 21.34
C ASN A 202 8.76 -2.33 21.13
N LYS A 203 9.68 -2.18 20.18
CA LYS A 203 10.16 -0.87 19.78
C LYS A 203 9.28 -0.34 18.66
N SER A 204 8.25 0.44 19.02
CA SER A 204 7.77 1.42 18.07
C SER A 204 8.97 2.31 17.75
N LEU A 205 9.32 2.44 16.50
CA LEU A 205 10.23 3.51 16.12
C LEU A 205 9.52 4.80 16.56
N GLU A 206 10.00 5.42 17.65
CA GLU A 206 9.60 6.76 18.09
C GLU A 206 10.16 7.76 17.09
N ILE A 207 9.85 7.56 15.83
CA ILE A 207 10.31 8.43 14.78
C ILE A 207 9.20 9.43 14.56
N GLU A 208 9.52 10.69 14.73
CA GLU A 208 8.67 11.81 14.39
C GLU A 208 8.16 11.67 12.96
N GLY A 209 6.88 11.78 12.77
CA GLY A 209 6.24 11.67 11.46
C GLY A 209 4.73 11.66 11.57
N LYS A 210 4.08 12.23 10.57
CA LYS A 210 2.65 12.41 10.59
C LYS A 210 1.90 11.12 10.31
N THR A 211 0.93 10.80 11.14
CA THR A 211 -0.01 9.71 10.91
C THR A 211 -1.31 10.26 10.36
N TYR A 212 -1.61 9.93 9.12
CA TYR A 212 -2.83 10.35 8.43
C TYR A 212 -3.95 9.35 8.67
N ARG A 213 -5.14 9.84 9.00
CA ARG A 213 -6.36 9.04 9.15
C ARG A 213 -7.25 9.23 7.93
N SER A 214 -8.10 8.26 7.63
CA SER A 214 -9.04 8.38 6.49
C SER A 214 -9.93 9.61 6.57
N LYS A 215 -10.28 10.06 7.78
CA LYS A 215 -11.08 11.27 8.01
C LYS A 215 -10.35 12.59 7.70
N ASP A 216 -9.02 12.57 7.62
CA ASP A 216 -8.22 13.76 7.33
C ASP A 216 -8.31 14.13 5.85
N TRP A 217 -8.55 13.14 4.99
CA TRP A 217 -8.77 13.36 3.56
C TRP A 217 -10.18 13.88 3.29
N LYS A 218 -10.27 14.98 2.55
CA LYS A 218 -11.52 15.62 2.18
C LYS A 218 -11.61 15.79 0.66
N PRO A 219 -12.81 15.62 0.05
CA PRO A 219 -13.00 15.84 -1.39
C PRO A 219 -12.55 17.23 -1.87
N THR A 220 -12.62 18.25 -1.01
CA THR A 220 -12.16 19.62 -1.31
C THR A 220 -10.66 19.69 -1.64
N MET A 221 -9.86 18.76 -1.13
CA MET A 221 -8.42 18.68 -1.40
C MET A 221 -8.11 18.37 -2.87
N LEU A 222 -9.06 17.76 -3.58
CA LEU A 222 -8.94 17.50 -5.01
C LEU A 222 -8.82 18.79 -5.85
N LYS A 223 -9.33 19.92 -5.34
CA LYS A 223 -9.14 21.22 -5.99
C LYS A 223 -7.65 21.57 -6.12
N LYS A 224 -6.87 21.33 -5.07
CA LYS A 224 -5.41 21.58 -5.11
C LYS A 224 -4.75 20.76 -6.22
N ILE A 225 -5.04 19.46 -6.30
CA ILE A 225 -4.44 18.57 -7.29
C ILE A 225 -4.87 18.92 -8.71
N TYR A 226 -6.18 19.08 -8.96
CA TYR A 226 -6.71 19.12 -10.33
C TYR A 226 -7.02 20.52 -10.85
N ILE A 227 -7.35 21.49 -9.98
CA ILE A 227 -7.63 22.86 -10.42
C ILE A 227 -6.36 23.70 -10.35
N ILE A 228 -5.68 23.73 -9.18
CA ILE A 228 -4.51 24.59 -9.00
C ILE A 228 -3.32 24.04 -9.77
N TYR A 229 -3.03 22.73 -9.63
CA TYR A 229 -1.83 22.14 -10.23
C TYR A 229 -2.11 21.29 -11.49
N ASN A 230 -3.38 21.12 -11.89
CA ASN A 230 -3.79 20.36 -13.08
C ASN A 230 -3.13 18.97 -13.16
N ASP A 231 -2.96 18.32 -12.01
CA ASP A 231 -2.25 17.02 -11.87
C ASP A 231 -0.82 17.02 -12.45
N LYS A 232 -0.14 18.18 -12.48
CA LYS A 232 1.19 18.38 -13.06
C LYS A 232 2.29 18.60 -12.01
N ILE A 233 2.12 18.06 -10.80
CA ILE A 233 3.06 18.26 -9.68
C ILE A 233 4.44 17.68 -10.01
N SER A 234 4.52 16.50 -10.63
CA SER A 234 5.79 15.95 -11.11
C SER A 234 6.47 16.87 -12.14
N LYS A 235 5.69 17.47 -13.05
CA LYS A 235 6.23 18.43 -14.03
C LYS A 235 6.84 19.65 -13.33
N LEU A 236 6.16 20.22 -12.34
CA LEU A 236 6.66 21.38 -11.59
C LEU A 236 7.97 21.06 -10.85
N TYR A 237 8.11 19.85 -10.33
CA TYR A 237 9.34 19.39 -9.72
C TYR A 237 10.50 19.36 -10.74
N PHE A 238 10.30 18.76 -11.92
CA PHE A 238 11.32 18.72 -12.97
C PHE A 238 11.66 20.11 -13.55
N GLU A 239 10.77 21.09 -13.40
CA GLU A 239 11.00 22.48 -13.82
C GLU A 239 11.60 23.35 -12.70
N GLY A 240 11.93 22.74 -11.55
CA GLY A 240 12.51 23.45 -10.42
C GLY A 240 11.54 24.45 -9.72
N LYS A 241 10.25 24.37 -10.05
CA LYS A 241 9.22 25.27 -9.48
C LYS A 241 8.74 24.86 -8.08
N ILE A 242 8.99 23.63 -7.69
CA ILE A 242 8.79 23.11 -6.34
C ILE A 242 10.01 22.30 -5.91
N LYS A 243 10.31 22.32 -4.60
CA LYS A 243 11.34 21.49 -3.96
C LYS A 243 10.66 20.28 -3.31
N SER A 244 11.36 19.15 -3.32
CA SER A 244 10.82 17.90 -2.75
C SER A 244 11.85 17.25 -1.84
#